data_45f1b5f64e15995c05ee35aae6d24c24
#
_entry.id   45f1b5f64e15995c05ee35aae6d24c24
#
_cell.length_a   1.000
_cell.length_b   1.000
_cell.length_c   1.000
_cell.angle_alpha   90.00
_cell.angle_beta   90.00
_cell.angle_gamma   90.00
#
_symmetry.space_group_name_H-M   'P 1'
#
loop_
_entity.id
_entity.type
_entity.pdbx_description
1 polymer ?
#
loop_
_entity_poly.entity_id
_entity_poly.type
_entity_poly.pdbx_seq_one_letter_code
_entity_poly.pdbx_strand_id
1 'polypeptide(L)'
;MSTSPSRTDKIIVVDDDARIRDLLRRYLTKEGFEVSIAEDGKALNRLLLRESADLIVLDLMMPGEDGLSICRRLRAAHDRTPIIMLTAKSEDVDRIVGLEVGADDYLGKPFNPRELLARIHAVLRRRPQPEAPGAPSSENEVVNFGPFCLDLGTRVLLKNNEEQPLTTGEFAMLKALVRHPRQPLSREKLALLARGREFEPFDRSLDVQVSRLRKLVEEDAANPRYIQTVWGVGYVFV
;
A
#
# COMPACT_ATOMS: atom_id res chain seq x y z
N MET A 1 -5.41 -16.40 -31.76
CA MET A 1 -4.75 -15.79 -30.60
C MET A 1 -5.69 -14.72 -30.04
N SER A 2 -6.59 -15.11 -29.15
CA SER A 2 -7.53 -14.18 -28.51
C SER A 2 -6.85 -13.59 -27.29
N THR A 3 -6.36 -12.37 -27.43
CA THR A 3 -5.97 -11.55 -26.27
C THR A 3 -7.23 -11.18 -25.54
N SER A 4 -7.45 -11.76 -24.36
CA SER A 4 -8.46 -11.26 -23.43
C SER A 4 -8.21 -9.77 -23.20
N PRO A 5 -9.24 -8.91 -23.23
CA PRO A 5 -9.05 -7.49 -22.98
C PRO A 5 -8.47 -7.32 -21.58
N SER A 6 -7.24 -6.82 -21.50
CA SER A 6 -6.63 -6.45 -20.22
C SER A 6 -7.53 -5.40 -19.56
N ARG A 7 -8.08 -5.72 -18.39
CA ARG A 7 -8.90 -4.79 -17.61
C ARG A 7 -8.07 -3.52 -17.38
N THR A 8 -8.61 -2.37 -17.77
CA THR A 8 -8.00 -1.07 -17.48
C THR A 8 -8.13 -0.77 -15.99
N ASP A 9 -7.01 -0.48 -15.32
CA ASP A 9 -7.03 -0.12 -13.90
C ASP A 9 -7.68 1.25 -13.70
N LYS A 10 -8.53 1.35 -12.65
CA LYS A 10 -9.29 2.55 -12.31
C LYS A 10 -8.63 3.29 -11.16
N ILE A 11 -8.32 4.57 -11.39
CA ILE A 11 -7.70 5.44 -10.39
C ILE A 11 -8.64 6.57 -10.02
N ILE A 12 -8.85 6.81 -8.73
CA ILE A 12 -9.55 8.00 -8.25
C ILE A 12 -8.50 8.98 -7.72
N VAL A 13 -8.50 10.21 -8.23
CA VAL A 13 -7.66 11.31 -7.76
C VAL A 13 -8.51 12.23 -6.89
N VAL A 14 -8.10 12.42 -5.64
CA VAL A 14 -8.78 13.26 -4.65
C VAL A 14 -7.84 14.37 -4.22
N ASP A 15 -8.16 15.61 -4.56
CA ASP A 15 -7.36 16.80 -4.27
C ASP A 15 -8.29 18.01 -4.34
N ASP A 16 -8.16 19.04 -3.51
CA ASP A 16 -8.99 20.23 -3.57
C ASP A 16 -8.57 21.21 -4.69
N ASP A 17 -7.29 21.13 -5.14
CA ASP A 17 -6.82 21.94 -6.28
C ASP A 17 -7.27 21.34 -7.62
N ALA A 18 -8.18 22.03 -8.30
CA ALA A 18 -8.70 21.63 -9.61
C ALA A 18 -7.59 21.49 -10.68
N ARG A 19 -6.50 22.26 -10.59
CA ARG A 19 -5.38 22.22 -11.54
C ARG A 19 -4.62 20.89 -11.38
N ILE A 20 -4.41 20.45 -10.14
CA ILE A 20 -3.74 19.18 -9.86
C ILE A 20 -4.63 18.02 -10.35
N ARG A 21 -5.92 18.05 -10.03
CA ARG A 21 -6.87 17.03 -10.50
C ARG A 21 -6.87 16.91 -12.03
N ASP A 22 -6.96 18.05 -12.75
CA ASP A 22 -6.97 18.05 -14.22
C ASP A 22 -5.64 17.60 -14.82
N LEU A 23 -4.51 18.02 -14.24
CA LEU A 23 -3.19 17.58 -14.64
C LEU A 23 -3.06 16.06 -14.53
N LEU A 24 -3.38 15.52 -13.35
CA LEU A 24 -3.25 14.08 -13.08
C LEU A 24 -4.24 13.26 -13.91
N ARG A 25 -5.49 13.72 -14.07
CA ARG A 25 -6.46 13.07 -14.94
C ARG A 25 -5.93 12.93 -16.37
N ARG A 26 -5.49 14.03 -16.98
CA ARG A 26 -4.96 14.01 -18.36
C ARG A 26 -3.72 13.14 -18.49
N TYR A 27 -2.80 13.26 -17.53
CA TYR A 27 -1.56 12.53 -17.56
C TYR A 27 -1.80 11.01 -17.42
N LEU A 28 -2.52 10.58 -16.39
CA LEU A 28 -2.77 9.17 -16.12
C LEU A 28 -3.68 8.51 -17.17
N THR A 29 -4.66 9.26 -17.72
CA THR A 29 -5.46 8.75 -18.85
C THR A 29 -4.60 8.50 -20.09
N LYS A 30 -3.62 9.38 -20.37
CA LYS A 30 -2.66 9.17 -21.46
C LYS A 30 -1.80 7.92 -21.23
N GLU A 31 -1.50 7.59 -19.99
CA GLU A 31 -0.75 6.39 -19.61
C GLU A 31 -1.62 5.10 -19.55
N GLY A 32 -2.89 5.20 -19.95
CA GLY A 32 -3.78 4.04 -20.13
C GLY A 32 -4.66 3.69 -18.93
N PHE A 33 -4.80 4.56 -17.94
CA PHE A 33 -5.70 4.36 -16.79
C PHE A 33 -7.08 4.97 -17.05
N GLU A 34 -8.11 4.38 -16.43
CA GLU A 34 -9.42 5.02 -16.27
C GLU A 34 -9.36 5.91 -15.02
N VAL A 35 -9.62 7.23 -15.17
CA VAL A 35 -9.40 8.19 -14.08
C VAL A 35 -10.66 8.96 -13.74
N SER A 36 -11.13 8.78 -12.51
CA SER A 36 -12.16 9.61 -11.87
C SER A 36 -11.51 10.63 -10.94
N ILE A 37 -12.16 11.79 -10.76
CA ILE A 37 -11.66 12.86 -9.90
C ILE A 37 -12.69 13.24 -8.84
N ALA A 38 -12.23 13.57 -7.65
CA ALA A 38 -13.04 14.07 -6.53
C ALA A 38 -12.37 15.31 -5.92
N GLU A 39 -13.18 16.28 -5.52
CA GLU A 39 -12.70 17.51 -4.91
C GLU A 39 -12.61 17.45 -3.39
N ASP A 40 -13.30 16.49 -2.78
CA ASP A 40 -13.35 16.27 -1.34
C ASP A 40 -13.74 14.83 -0.98
N GLY A 41 -13.77 14.51 0.31
CA GLY A 41 -14.18 13.21 0.82
C GLY A 41 -15.63 12.85 0.52
N LYS A 42 -16.53 13.82 0.37
CA LYS A 42 -17.94 13.58 0.01
C LYS A 42 -18.06 13.18 -1.46
N ALA A 43 -17.32 13.85 -2.34
CA ALA A 43 -17.25 13.49 -3.76
C ALA A 43 -16.63 12.09 -3.93
N LEU A 44 -15.55 11.77 -3.20
CA LEU A 44 -14.98 10.44 -3.17
C LEU A 44 -16.00 9.38 -2.77
N ASN A 45 -16.76 9.60 -1.69
CA ASN A 45 -17.79 8.67 -1.24
C ASN A 45 -18.86 8.41 -2.31
N ARG A 46 -19.30 9.47 -3.01
CA ARG A 46 -20.26 9.31 -4.12
C ARG A 46 -19.71 8.47 -5.27
N LEU A 47 -18.42 8.57 -5.56
CA LEU A 47 -17.75 7.74 -6.57
C LEU A 47 -17.68 6.28 -6.10
N LEU A 48 -17.19 6.02 -4.90
CA LEU A 48 -17.04 4.66 -4.35
C LEU A 48 -18.37 3.90 -4.21
N LEU A 49 -19.51 4.60 -4.12
CA LEU A 49 -20.83 3.97 -4.17
C LEU A 49 -21.25 3.51 -5.58
N ARG A 50 -20.61 4.03 -6.63
CA ARG A 50 -20.99 3.77 -8.03
C ARG A 50 -19.97 2.91 -8.78
N GLU A 51 -18.72 3.00 -8.38
CA GLU A 51 -17.62 2.33 -9.05
C GLU A 51 -16.56 1.82 -8.06
N SER A 52 -15.89 0.74 -8.42
CA SER A 52 -14.73 0.26 -7.68
C SER A 52 -13.49 1.00 -8.15
N ALA A 53 -12.62 1.38 -7.24
CA ALA A 53 -11.30 1.91 -7.54
C ALA A 53 -10.24 0.81 -7.39
N ASP A 54 -9.24 0.84 -8.24
CA ASP A 54 -8.06 -0.01 -8.15
C ASP A 54 -6.95 0.67 -7.34
N LEU A 55 -6.97 2.02 -7.28
CA LEU A 55 -6.07 2.83 -6.48
C LEU A 55 -6.69 4.21 -6.26
N ILE A 56 -6.44 4.78 -5.08
CA ILE A 56 -6.79 6.15 -4.75
C ILE A 56 -5.50 6.96 -4.58
N VAL A 57 -5.39 8.07 -5.31
CA VAL A 57 -4.40 9.12 -5.06
C VAL A 57 -5.09 10.19 -4.23
N LEU A 58 -4.62 10.42 -3.01
CA LEU A 58 -5.34 11.19 -1.99
C LEU A 58 -4.48 12.33 -1.46
N ASP A 59 -4.91 13.56 -1.63
CA ASP A 59 -4.26 14.68 -0.97
C ASP A 59 -4.46 14.63 0.54
N LEU A 60 -3.39 14.90 1.27
CA LEU A 60 -3.39 14.97 2.72
C LEU A 60 -4.12 16.21 3.23
N MET A 61 -3.82 17.36 2.62
CA MET A 61 -4.21 18.69 3.10
C MET A 61 -5.41 19.22 2.32
N MET A 62 -6.61 18.78 2.70
CA MET A 62 -7.86 19.24 2.10
C MET A 62 -8.72 19.96 3.13
N PRO A 63 -9.50 20.98 2.73
CA PRO A 63 -10.44 21.65 3.63
C PRO A 63 -11.58 20.70 4.05
N GLY A 64 -11.94 20.75 5.33
CA GLY A 64 -13.01 19.92 5.90
C GLY A 64 -12.51 18.57 6.37
N GLU A 65 -12.79 17.47 5.66
CA GLU A 65 -12.24 16.14 5.96
C GLU A 65 -10.88 15.99 5.31
N ASP A 66 -9.81 15.93 6.12
CA ASP A 66 -8.44 15.74 5.64
C ASP A 66 -8.20 14.31 5.12
N GLY A 67 -7.12 14.13 4.35
CA GLY A 67 -6.79 12.84 3.74
C GLY A 67 -6.52 11.74 4.77
N LEU A 68 -6.01 12.07 5.96
CA LEU A 68 -5.79 11.08 7.03
C LEU A 68 -7.13 10.55 7.56
N SER A 69 -8.08 11.44 7.78
CA SER A 69 -9.43 11.10 8.25
C SER A 69 -10.17 10.24 7.23
N ILE A 70 -10.04 10.56 5.93
CA ILE A 70 -10.59 9.76 4.84
C ILE A 70 -9.95 8.36 4.84
N CYS A 71 -8.64 8.26 4.90
CA CYS A 71 -7.93 6.98 4.92
C CYS A 71 -8.37 6.13 6.13
N ARG A 72 -8.40 6.73 7.32
CA ARG A 72 -8.85 6.09 8.56
C ARG A 72 -10.26 5.51 8.42
N ARG A 73 -11.16 6.30 7.86
CA ARG A 73 -12.56 5.93 7.63
C ARG A 73 -12.68 4.76 6.63
N LEU A 74 -11.95 4.79 5.52
CA LEU A 74 -11.93 3.69 4.55
C LEU A 74 -11.41 2.40 5.19
N ARG A 75 -10.31 2.47 5.94
CA ARG A 75 -9.76 1.28 6.64
C ARG A 75 -10.70 0.74 7.72
N ALA A 76 -11.38 1.62 8.47
CA ALA A 76 -12.40 1.23 9.44
C ALA A 76 -13.62 0.54 8.79
N ALA A 77 -13.95 0.91 7.54
CA ALA A 77 -14.96 0.24 6.73
C ALA A 77 -14.45 -1.03 6.02
N HIS A 78 -13.26 -1.53 6.38
CA HIS A 78 -12.59 -2.67 5.75
C HIS A 78 -12.31 -2.50 4.25
N ASP A 79 -12.36 -1.27 3.73
CA ASP A 79 -11.94 -0.97 2.37
C ASP A 79 -10.41 -1.02 2.28
N ARG A 80 -9.91 -1.92 1.43
CA ARG A 80 -8.47 -2.18 1.23
C ARG A 80 -7.95 -1.61 -0.07
N THR A 81 -8.74 -0.79 -0.75
CA THR A 81 -8.27 -0.09 -1.95
C THR A 81 -6.93 0.58 -1.66
N PRO A 82 -5.90 0.33 -2.45
CA PRO A 82 -4.60 0.94 -2.25
C PRO A 82 -4.67 2.46 -2.28
N ILE A 83 -3.96 3.12 -1.36
CA ILE A 83 -3.93 4.57 -1.23
C ILE A 83 -2.49 5.07 -1.33
N ILE A 84 -2.23 5.98 -2.28
CA ILE A 84 -1.03 6.80 -2.33
C ILE A 84 -1.38 8.18 -1.83
N MET A 85 -0.76 8.62 -0.73
CA MET A 85 -0.97 9.97 -0.20
C MET A 85 -0.07 11.00 -0.88
N LEU A 86 -0.65 12.14 -1.22
CA LEU A 86 0.09 13.34 -1.60
C LEU A 86 0.23 14.24 -0.36
N THR A 87 1.45 14.67 -0.03
CA THR A 87 1.71 15.45 1.19
C THR A 87 2.61 16.64 0.88
N ALA A 88 2.49 17.72 1.64
CA ALA A 88 3.47 18.80 1.59
C ALA A 88 4.84 18.29 2.07
N LYS A 89 5.90 18.65 1.37
CA LYS A 89 7.26 18.14 1.56
C LYS A 89 7.89 18.44 2.93
N SER A 90 7.24 19.24 3.77
CA SER A 90 7.85 19.87 4.96
C SER A 90 7.66 19.13 6.28
N GLU A 91 6.84 18.06 6.34
CA GLU A 91 6.55 17.44 7.63
C GLU A 91 6.74 15.91 7.57
N ASP A 92 7.92 15.44 8.02
CA ASP A 92 8.16 14.01 8.26
C ASP A 92 7.10 13.39 9.18
N VAL A 93 6.48 14.19 10.04
CA VAL A 93 5.38 13.79 10.92
C VAL A 93 4.15 13.38 10.13
N ASP A 94 3.74 14.13 9.10
CA ASP A 94 2.57 13.81 8.27
C ASP A 94 2.77 12.51 7.47
N ARG A 95 4.00 12.27 7.02
CA ARG A 95 4.37 11.02 6.33
C ARG A 95 4.26 9.81 7.26
N ILE A 96 4.73 9.95 8.49
CA ILE A 96 4.67 8.91 9.52
C ILE A 96 3.22 8.63 9.88
N VAL A 97 2.44 9.67 10.18
CA VAL A 97 1.02 9.55 10.55
C VAL A 97 0.18 8.97 9.40
N GLY A 98 0.43 9.39 8.14
CA GLY A 98 -0.28 8.86 6.97
C GLY A 98 -0.09 7.36 6.78
N LEU A 99 1.12 6.88 6.99
CA LEU A 99 1.42 5.45 6.92
C LEU A 99 0.89 4.69 8.15
N GLU A 100 0.90 5.29 9.34
CA GLU A 100 0.27 4.69 10.53
C GLU A 100 -1.24 4.50 10.35
N VAL A 101 -1.88 5.32 9.52
CA VAL A 101 -3.32 5.29 9.26
C VAL A 101 -3.72 4.26 8.19
N GLY A 102 -2.79 3.78 7.35
CA GLY A 102 -3.11 2.74 6.38
C GLY A 102 -2.85 3.07 4.92
N ALA A 103 -2.14 4.13 4.61
CA ALA A 103 -1.67 4.37 3.25
C ALA A 103 -0.63 3.34 2.81
N ASP A 104 -0.62 2.99 1.54
CA ASP A 104 0.30 2.01 0.95
C ASP A 104 1.60 2.66 0.46
N ASP A 105 1.54 3.93 0.07
CA ASP A 105 2.70 4.77 -0.28
C ASP A 105 2.36 6.25 -0.10
N TYR A 106 3.35 7.12 -0.23
CA TYR A 106 3.18 8.57 -0.20
C TYR A 106 4.13 9.26 -1.17
N LEU A 107 3.80 10.49 -1.55
CA LEU A 107 4.59 11.31 -2.45
C LEU A 107 4.52 12.78 -2.00
N GLY A 108 5.69 13.41 -1.82
CA GLY A 108 5.78 14.81 -1.41
C GLY A 108 5.48 15.79 -2.53
N LYS A 109 4.64 16.81 -2.28
CA LYS A 109 4.43 17.96 -3.17
C LYS A 109 5.58 18.98 -3.00
N PRO A 110 6.12 19.59 -4.06
CA PRO A 110 5.81 19.35 -5.47
C PRO A 110 6.45 18.04 -5.97
N PHE A 111 5.74 17.30 -6.81
CA PHE A 111 6.18 16.02 -7.35
C PHE A 111 6.25 16.01 -8.88
N ASN A 112 7.05 15.10 -9.41
CA ASN A 112 7.04 14.82 -10.84
C ASN A 112 5.92 13.80 -11.16
N PRO A 113 5.01 14.04 -12.12
CA PRO A 113 3.98 13.07 -12.50
C PRO A 113 4.52 11.69 -12.89
N ARG A 114 5.74 11.61 -13.43
CA ARG A 114 6.42 10.33 -13.72
C ARG A 114 6.75 9.54 -12.45
N GLU A 115 7.09 10.23 -11.36
CA GLU A 115 7.35 9.59 -10.09
C GLU A 115 6.05 9.00 -9.51
N LEU A 116 4.95 9.76 -9.56
CA LEU A 116 3.63 9.25 -9.17
C LEU A 116 3.25 8.03 -10.01
N LEU A 117 3.46 8.06 -11.32
CA LEU A 117 3.20 6.92 -12.22
C LEU A 117 3.99 5.69 -11.82
N ALA A 118 5.28 5.83 -11.53
CA ALA A 118 6.12 4.72 -11.09
C ALA A 118 5.62 4.11 -9.77
N ARG A 119 5.15 4.94 -8.83
CA ARG A 119 4.56 4.50 -7.56
C ARG A 119 3.22 3.80 -7.77
N ILE A 120 2.35 4.32 -8.64
CA ILE A 120 1.10 3.67 -9.04
C ILE A 120 1.37 2.27 -9.57
N HIS A 121 2.26 2.12 -10.55
CA HIS A 121 2.63 0.81 -11.09
C HIS A 121 3.21 -0.13 -10.02
N ALA A 122 4.06 0.38 -9.11
CA ALA A 122 4.62 -0.41 -8.03
C ALA A 122 3.55 -0.93 -7.06
N VAL A 123 2.55 -0.11 -6.74
CA VAL A 123 1.43 -0.48 -5.86
C VAL A 123 0.50 -1.46 -6.55
N LEU A 124 0.11 -1.21 -7.82
CA LEU A 124 -0.79 -2.08 -8.58
C LEU A 124 -0.19 -3.47 -8.84
N ARG A 125 1.11 -3.58 -9.11
CA ARG A 125 1.80 -4.88 -9.25
C ARG A 125 1.70 -5.77 -8.02
N ARG A 126 1.48 -5.20 -6.84
CA ARG A 126 1.34 -5.96 -5.59
C ARG A 126 -0.06 -6.55 -5.40
N ARG A 127 -1.00 -6.26 -6.31
CA ARG A 127 -2.36 -6.80 -6.26
C ARG A 127 -2.38 -8.26 -6.71
N PRO A 128 -3.35 -9.07 -6.25
CA PRO A 128 -3.58 -10.38 -6.83
C PRO A 128 -3.88 -10.19 -8.31
N GLN A 129 -3.05 -10.73 -9.19
CA GLN A 129 -3.45 -10.86 -10.59
C GLN A 129 -4.39 -12.05 -10.69
N PRO A 130 -5.51 -11.95 -11.45
CA PRO A 130 -6.28 -13.13 -11.79
C PRO A 130 -5.32 -14.08 -12.56
N GLU A 131 -5.07 -15.25 -12.00
CA GLU A 131 -4.24 -16.25 -12.67
C GLU A 131 -4.91 -16.59 -14.02
N ALA A 132 -4.12 -16.55 -15.10
CA ALA A 132 -4.56 -17.07 -16.36
C ALA A 132 -4.89 -18.57 -16.19
N PRO A 133 -6.04 -19.08 -16.68
CA PRO A 133 -6.38 -20.47 -16.55
C PRO A 133 -5.28 -21.35 -17.18
N GLY A 134 -4.55 -22.10 -16.37
CA GLY A 134 -3.52 -23.05 -16.83
C GLY A 134 -2.06 -22.66 -16.57
N ALA A 135 -1.76 -21.51 -15.96
CA ALA A 135 -0.44 -21.30 -15.40
C ALA A 135 -0.27 -22.23 -14.17
N PRO A 136 0.85 -22.97 -14.02
CA PRO A 136 1.10 -23.68 -12.79
C PRO A 136 1.16 -22.63 -11.67
N SER A 137 0.18 -22.68 -10.77
CA SER A 137 0.15 -21.80 -9.60
C SER A 137 1.40 -22.09 -8.77
N SER A 138 2.43 -21.30 -9.00
CA SER A 138 3.73 -21.45 -8.35
C SER A 138 3.71 -21.05 -6.88
N GLU A 139 2.56 -20.72 -6.30
CA GLU A 139 2.49 -20.18 -4.94
C GLU A 139 1.22 -20.57 -4.17
N ASN A 140 0.92 -21.87 -4.06
CA ASN A 140 0.18 -22.38 -2.90
C ASN A 140 1.13 -22.45 -1.69
N GLU A 141 1.97 -21.41 -1.53
CA GLU A 141 2.92 -21.34 -0.43
C GLU A 141 2.21 -20.75 0.79
N VAL A 142 1.96 -21.59 1.74
CA VAL A 142 1.40 -21.20 3.05
C VAL A 142 2.52 -21.17 4.07
N VAL A 143 2.67 -20.05 4.75
CA VAL A 143 3.66 -19.88 5.83
C VAL A 143 2.94 -19.81 7.16
N ASN A 144 3.24 -20.77 8.06
CA ASN A 144 2.69 -20.83 9.41
C ASN A 144 3.70 -20.31 10.42
N PHE A 145 3.27 -19.40 11.31
CA PHE A 145 4.09 -18.91 12.42
C PHE A 145 3.20 -18.54 13.61
N GLY A 146 3.46 -19.18 14.77
CA GLY A 146 2.61 -19.05 15.95
C GLY A 146 1.14 -19.34 15.63
N PRO A 147 0.20 -18.44 15.97
CA PRO A 147 -1.23 -18.61 15.67
C PRO A 147 -1.60 -18.17 14.23
N PHE A 148 -0.62 -17.76 13.43
CA PHE A 148 -0.84 -17.18 12.09
C PHE A 148 -0.62 -18.18 10.98
N CYS A 149 -1.45 -18.07 9.94
CA CYS A 149 -1.35 -18.77 8.67
C CYS A 149 -1.42 -17.74 7.55
N LEU A 150 -0.30 -17.52 6.84
CA LEU A 150 -0.19 -16.59 5.73
C LEU A 150 -0.22 -17.36 4.40
N ASP A 151 -1.28 -17.21 3.65
CA ASP A 151 -1.38 -17.70 2.28
C ASP A 151 -0.81 -16.66 1.31
N LEU A 152 0.31 -16.97 0.66
CA LEU A 152 1.00 -16.06 -0.25
C LEU A 152 0.30 -15.97 -1.61
N GLY A 153 -0.50 -16.97 -2.01
CA GLY A 153 -1.27 -16.97 -3.25
C GLY A 153 -2.54 -16.11 -3.12
N THR A 154 -3.37 -16.41 -2.13
CA THR A 154 -4.62 -15.66 -1.89
C THR A 154 -4.39 -14.34 -1.16
N ARG A 155 -3.19 -14.15 -0.58
CA ARG A 155 -2.77 -12.96 0.19
C ARG A 155 -3.58 -12.73 1.45
N VAL A 156 -4.04 -13.81 2.05
CA VAL A 156 -4.83 -13.80 3.28
C VAL A 156 -3.93 -14.15 4.46
N LEU A 157 -4.01 -13.37 5.52
CA LEU A 157 -3.45 -13.70 6.82
C LEU A 157 -4.60 -14.15 7.74
N LEU A 158 -4.47 -15.33 8.29
CA LEU A 158 -5.38 -15.84 9.32
C LEU A 158 -4.68 -15.83 10.68
N LYS A 159 -5.39 -15.49 11.73
CA LYS A 159 -5.00 -15.69 13.14
C LYS A 159 -6.05 -16.58 13.79
N ASN A 160 -5.67 -17.79 14.21
CA ASN A 160 -6.62 -18.78 14.75
C ASN A 160 -7.84 -19.02 13.83
N ASN A 161 -7.64 -19.09 12.52
CA ASN A 161 -8.65 -19.21 11.45
C ASN A 161 -9.55 -17.97 11.24
N GLU A 162 -9.28 -16.86 11.89
CA GLU A 162 -9.96 -15.59 11.64
C GLU A 162 -9.11 -14.68 10.73
N GLU A 163 -9.72 -14.13 9.69
CA GLU A 163 -9.02 -13.28 8.73
C GLU A 163 -8.55 -11.96 9.36
N GLN A 164 -7.25 -11.70 9.23
CA GLN A 164 -6.64 -10.45 9.64
C GLN A 164 -6.45 -9.54 8.41
N PRO A 165 -7.07 -8.37 8.40
CA PRO A 165 -6.99 -7.48 7.24
C PRO A 165 -5.58 -6.91 7.06
N LEU A 166 -4.99 -7.16 5.88
CA LEU A 166 -3.73 -6.55 5.46
C LEU A 166 -3.96 -5.58 4.31
N THR A 167 -3.32 -4.42 4.35
CA THR A 167 -3.17 -3.57 3.17
C THR A 167 -2.20 -4.21 2.18
N THR A 168 -2.21 -3.72 0.93
CA THR A 168 -1.28 -4.20 -0.10
C THR A 168 0.19 -4.01 0.31
N GLY A 169 0.52 -2.91 0.97
CA GLY A 169 1.86 -2.63 1.47
C GLY A 169 2.27 -3.52 2.64
N GLU A 170 1.37 -3.77 3.58
CA GLU A 170 1.61 -4.67 4.72
C GLU A 170 1.83 -6.12 4.28
N PHE A 171 0.99 -6.60 3.35
CA PHE A 171 1.18 -7.93 2.78
C PHE A 171 2.54 -8.06 2.08
N ALA A 172 2.92 -7.08 1.23
CA ALA A 172 4.19 -7.12 0.52
C ALA A 172 5.39 -7.11 1.48
N MET A 173 5.32 -6.34 2.57
CA MET A 173 6.33 -6.30 3.61
C MET A 173 6.43 -7.63 4.37
N LEU A 174 5.30 -8.18 4.80
CA LEU A 174 5.25 -9.46 5.49
C LEU A 174 5.76 -10.59 4.60
N LYS A 175 5.33 -10.64 3.32
CA LYS A 175 5.82 -11.59 2.31
C LYS A 175 7.34 -11.53 2.17
N ALA A 176 7.91 -10.31 2.08
CA ALA A 176 9.36 -10.14 1.98
C ALA A 176 10.10 -10.70 3.20
N LEU A 177 9.56 -10.50 4.39
CA LEU A 177 10.14 -10.97 5.65
C LEU A 177 10.05 -12.49 5.80
N VAL A 178 8.87 -13.09 5.62
CA VAL A 178 8.66 -14.54 5.80
C VAL A 178 9.40 -15.38 4.76
N ARG A 179 9.72 -14.84 3.58
CA ARG A 179 10.54 -15.52 2.56
C ARG A 179 12.03 -15.51 2.85
N HIS A 180 12.47 -14.77 3.86
CA HIS A 180 13.87 -14.70 4.29
C HIS A 180 13.97 -14.98 5.79
N PRO A 181 13.48 -16.14 6.29
CA PRO A 181 13.45 -16.44 7.70
C PRO A 181 14.87 -16.50 8.26
N ARG A 182 15.06 -15.92 9.44
CA ARG A 182 16.35 -15.83 10.15
C ARG A 182 17.47 -15.09 9.40
N GLN A 183 17.14 -14.44 8.29
CA GLN A 183 18.09 -13.63 7.53
C GLN A 183 17.80 -12.13 7.80
N PRO A 184 18.72 -11.38 8.41
CA PRO A 184 18.57 -9.93 8.53
C PRO A 184 18.48 -9.26 7.16
N LEU A 185 17.43 -8.50 6.94
CA LEU A 185 17.24 -7.68 5.75
C LEU A 185 17.55 -6.23 6.07
N SER A 186 18.45 -5.60 5.30
CA SER A 186 18.66 -4.16 5.42
C SER A 186 17.40 -3.41 4.98
N ARG A 187 17.28 -2.15 5.41
CA ARG A 187 16.16 -1.29 5.01
C ARG A 187 16.06 -1.14 3.50
N GLU A 188 17.21 -1.02 2.84
CA GLU A 188 17.31 -0.93 1.36
C GLU A 188 16.78 -2.21 0.72
N LYS A 189 17.25 -3.37 1.17
CA LYS A 189 16.84 -4.67 0.64
C LYS A 189 15.35 -4.93 0.89
N LEU A 190 14.86 -4.59 2.08
CA LEU A 190 13.45 -4.75 2.42
C LEU A 190 12.55 -3.80 1.61
N ALA A 191 12.97 -2.54 1.39
CA ALA A 191 12.27 -1.60 0.50
C ALA A 191 12.22 -2.13 -0.94
N LEU A 192 13.32 -2.63 -1.46
CA LEU A 192 13.37 -3.19 -2.81
C LEU A 192 12.45 -4.42 -2.94
N LEU A 193 12.51 -5.36 -2.00
CA LEU A 193 11.69 -6.58 -2.03
C LEU A 193 10.19 -6.28 -1.85
N ALA A 194 9.83 -5.40 -0.90
CA ALA A 194 8.45 -5.11 -0.56
C ALA A 194 7.82 -4.04 -1.46
N ARG A 195 8.59 -3.05 -1.91
CA ARG A 195 8.08 -1.89 -2.66
C ARG A 195 8.53 -1.84 -4.12
N GLY A 196 9.55 -2.63 -4.50
CA GLY A 196 10.12 -2.64 -5.85
C GLY A 196 10.80 -1.32 -6.22
N ARG A 197 11.22 -0.53 -5.24
CA ARG A 197 11.94 0.75 -5.43
C ARG A 197 13.09 0.88 -4.45
N GLU A 198 14.04 1.74 -4.78
CA GLU A 198 15.15 2.07 -3.90
C GLU A 198 14.68 2.75 -2.61
N PHE A 199 15.43 2.55 -1.55
CA PHE A 199 15.22 3.19 -0.26
C PHE A 199 15.76 4.62 -0.34
N GLU A 200 14.93 5.59 -0.02
CA GLU A 200 15.37 6.97 0.09
C GLU A 200 16.01 7.20 1.47
N PRO A 201 17.21 7.80 1.54
CA PRO A 201 17.79 8.20 2.82
C PRO A 201 16.78 9.04 3.63
N PHE A 202 16.63 8.73 4.92
CA PHE A 202 15.67 9.35 5.83
C PHE A 202 14.19 8.97 5.62
N ASP A 203 13.86 8.07 4.69
CA ASP A 203 12.50 7.53 4.56
C ASP A 203 12.15 6.60 5.73
N ARG A 204 11.46 7.14 6.73
CA ARG A 204 10.97 6.35 7.88
C ARG A 204 9.72 5.53 7.59
N SER A 205 9.20 5.59 6.39
CA SER A 205 7.95 4.91 6.00
C SER A 205 8.03 3.39 6.14
N LEU A 206 9.23 2.82 5.97
CA LEU A 206 9.46 1.39 6.15
C LEU A 206 9.35 1.01 7.64
N ASP A 207 9.95 1.79 8.53
CA ASP A 207 9.91 1.55 9.97
C ASP A 207 8.47 1.66 10.50
N VAL A 208 7.69 2.58 9.95
CA VAL A 208 6.25 2.73 10.27
C VAL A 208 5.45 1.51 9.82
N GLN A 209 5.69 1.01 8.60
CA GLN A 209 5.02 -0.20 8.12
C GLN A 209 5.39 -1.43 8.96
N VAL A 210 6.65 -1.56 9.37
CA VAL A 210 7.07 -2.63 10.30
C VAL A 210 6.37 -2.46 11.65
N SER A 211 6.26 -1.24 12.18
CA SER A 211 5.54 -0.99 13.44
C SER A 211 4.07 -1.41 13.35
N ARG A 212 3.40 -1.15 12.21
CA ARG A 212 2.02 -1.59 11.97
C ARG A 212 1.91 -3.11 11.87
N LEU A 213 2.82 -3.75 11.11
CA LEU A 213 2.84 -5.21 11.05
C LEU A 213 3.01 -5.83 12.43
N ARG A 214 3.88 -5.28 13.28
CA ARG A 214 4.02 -5.74 14.66
C ARG A 214 2.71 -5.65 15.44
N LYS A 215 1.94 -4.56 15.29
CA LYS A 215 0.62 -4.44 15.94
C LYS A 215 -0.37 -5.53 15.48
N LEU A 216 -0.19 -6.08 14.28
CA LEU A 216 -1.05 -7.14 13.72
C LEU A 216 -0.59 -8.55 14.09
N VAL A 217 0.73 -8.80 14.10
CA VAL A 217 1.29 -10.15 14.21
C VAL A 217 1.99 -10.44 15.54
N GLU A 218 2.20 -9.45 16.39
CA GLU A 218 2.83 -9.64 17.70
C GLU A 218 1.79 -9.55 18.82
N GLU A 219 2.03 -10.22 19.94
CA GLU A 219 1.27 -10.03 21.18
C GLU A 219 1.64 -8.69 21.84
N ASP A 220 2.93 -8.36 21.83
CA ASP A 220 3.48 -7.08 22.27
C ASP A 220 4.39 -6.50 21.20
N ALA A 221 3.92 -5.43 20.54
CA ALA A 221 4.67 -4.76 19.49
C ALA A 221 5.99 -4.11 19.97
N ALA A 222 6.12 -3.84 21.28
CA ALA A 222 7.33 -3.30 21.88
C ALA A 222 8.40 -4.38 22.09
N ASN A 223 7.97 -5.63 22.34
CA ASN A 223 8.82 -6.80 22.52
C ASN A 223 8.51 -7.85 21.44
N PRO A 224 8.84 -7.59 20.16
CA PRO A 224 8.41 -8.41 19.04
C PRO A 224 9.11 -9.77 19.05
N ARG A 225 8.31 -10.82 18.81
CA ARG A 225 8.79 -12.21 18.73
C ARG A 225 9.13 -12.60 17.28
N TYR A 226 8.29 -12.20 16.31
CA TYR A 226 8.44 -12.61 14.91
C TYR A 226 9.24 -11.61 14.09
N ILE A 227 8.98 -10.30 14.22
CA ILE A 227 9.66 -9.27 13.44
C ILE A 227 10.62 -8.50 14.36
N GLN A 228 11.86 -8.94 14.44
CA GLN A 228 12.85 -8.34 15.33
C GLN A 228 13.68 -7.26 14.64
N THR A 229 14.14 -6.29 15.41
CA THR A 229 15.07 -5.25 14.93
C THR A 229 16.51 -5.74 15.09
N VAL A 230 17.29 -5.68 14.01
CA VAL A 230 18.74 -5.87 14.05
C VAL A 230 19.39 -4.49 13.97
N TRP A 231 19.87 -4.00 15.10
CA TRP A 231 20.42 -2.66 15.21
C TRP A 231 21.55 -2.41 14.21
N GLY A 232 21.53 -1.26 13.56
CA GLY A 232 22.50 -0.90 12.52
C GLY A 232 22.30 -1.62 11.17
N VAL A 233 21.39 -2.60 11.06
CA VAL A 233 21.11 -3.36 9.83
C VAL A 233 19.69 -3.11 9.34
N GLY A 234 18.69 -3.60 10.07
CA GLY A 234 17.29 -3.53 9.63
C GLY A 234 16.42 -4.49 10.44
N TYR A 235 15.76 -5.43 9.76
CA TYR A 235 14.79 -6.34 10.38
C TYR A 235 15.03 -7.80 10.01
N VAL A 236 14.64 -8.69 10.90
CA VAL A 236 14.67 -10.13 10.67
C VAL A 236 13.36 -10.77 11.10
N PHE A 237 12.91 -11.76 10.33
CA PHE A 237 11.79 -12.62 10.69
C PHE A 237 12.33 -13.89 11.35
N VAL A 238 11.79 -14.25 12.55
CA VAL A 238 12.29 -15.35 13.40
C VAL A 238 11.26 -16.48 13.50
#